data_c3f2e59c161aed2ea7fab1db4f4f483e
#
_entry.id   c3f2e59c161aed2ea7fab1db4f4f483e
#
_cell.length_a   1.000
_cell.length_b   1.000
_cell.length_c   1.000
_cell.angle_alpha   90.00
_cell.angle_beta   90.00
_cell.angle_gamma   90.00
#
_symmetry.space_group_name_H-M   'P 1'
#
loop_
_entity.id
_entity.type
_entity.pdbx_description
1 polymer ?
#
loop_
_entity_poly.entity_id
_entity_poly.type
_entity_poly.pdbx_seq_one_letter_code
_entity_poly.pdbx_strand_id
1 'polypeptide(L)'
;MTDQQIVEALIARDELVTKQFFFRNCRPLFLAVIRYVFSYEVDYDEFVNEFYLYLMDNDAYRLRQFQGRSTIYQWMKVVAIRYFIAKRNSMIDDESKDALLDSVAQTEAINNEKKMMAKLDMERLFALMLNRRYVYVIRRLVLQEAEPKVVAQELKTSVENLYNIKKRALAALTDIALKQAEKYEK
;
A
#
# COMPACT_ATOMS: atom_id res chain seq x y z
N MET A 1 4.94 13.22 18.61
CA MET A 1 3.48 12.97 18.79
C MET A 1 3.26 11.48 18.71
N THR A 2 2.43 10.94 19.60
CA THR A 2 1.97 9.55 19.52
C THR A 2 0.89 9.41 18.44
N ASP A 3 0.61 8.19 17.99
CA ASP A 3 -0.44 7.93 16.99
C ASP A 3 -1.82 8.43 17.48
N GLN A 4 -2.10 8.26 18.76
CA GLN A 4 -3.34 8.76 19.37
C GLN A 4 -3.43 10.30 19.33
N GLN A 5 -2.34 11.00 19.62
CA GLN A 5 -2.28 12.46 19.53
C GLN A 5 -2.45 12.96 18.08
N ILE A 6 -1.94 12.21 17.11
CA ILE A 6 -2.15 12.53 15.68
C ILE A 6 -3.64 12.41 15.33
N VAL A 7 -4.30 11.33 15.77
CA VAL A 7 -5.73 11.12 15.51
C VAL A 7 -6.58 12.22 16.17
N GLU A 8 -6.31 12.57 17.42
CA GLU A 8 -6.99 13.64 18.13
C GLU A 8 -6.83 14.99 17.43
N ALA A 9 -5.62 15.31 16.98
CA ALA A 9 -5.34 16.52 16.23
C ALA A 9 -6.05 16.55 14.87
N LEU A 10 -6.11 15.41 14.15
CA LEU A 10 -6.87 15.30 12.90
C LEU A 10 -8.37 15.53 13.15
N ILE A 11 -8.94 14.91 14.18
CA ILE A 11 -10.36 15.11 14.58
C ILE A 11 -10.63 16.57 14.93
N ALA A 12 -9.70 17.22 15.65
CA ALA A 12 -9.79 18.63 16.01
C ALA A 12 -9.53 19.58 14.82
N ARG A 13 -9.22 19.03 13.63
CA ARG A 13 -8.89 19.77 12.41
C ARG A 13 -7.66 20.69 12.60
N ASP A 14 -6.68 20.24 13.39
CA ASP A 14 -5.41 20.97 13.51
C ASP A 14 -4.74 21.09 12.14
N GLU A 15 -4.57 22.31 11.68
CA GLU A 15 -4.06 22.60 10.32
C GLU A 15 -2.64 22.09 10.12
N LEU A 16 -1.76 22.27 11.12
CA LEU A 16 -0.36 21.89 11.02
C LEU A 16 -0.21 20.37 10.98
N VAL A 17 -0.91 19.65 11.86
CA VAL A 17 -0.87 18.19 11.91
C VAL A 17 -1.54 17.60 10.65
N THR A 18 -2.66 18.14 10.22
CA THR A 18 -3.35 17.69 8.99
C THR A 18 -2.44 17.86 7.78
N LYS A 19 -1.84 19.04 7.60
CA LYS A 19 -0.92 19.30 6.49
C LYS A 19 0.31 18.40 6.53
N GLN A 20 0.92 18.24 7.70
CA GLN A 20 2.16 17.47 7.86
C GLN A 20 1.91 15.97 7.75
N PHE A 21 0.93 15.44 8.49
CA PHE A 21 0.70 13.99 8.53
C PHE A 21 -0.11 13.52 7.31
N PHE A 22 -1.32 14.06 7.10
CA PHE A 22 -2.21 13.55 6.06
C PHE A 22 -1.73 13.90 4.66
N PHE A 23 -1.48 15.18 4.37
CA PHE A 23 -1.13 15.61 3.02
C PHE A 23 0.34 15.38 2.66
N ARG A 24 1.27 15.35 3.62
CA ARG A 24 2.70 15.22 3.34
C ARG A 24 3.23 13.82 3.64
N ASN A 25 3.07 13.31 4.87
CA ASN A 25 3.63 12.02 5.27
C ASN A 25 2.89 10.84 4.63
N CYS A 26 1.56 10.93 4.45
CA CYS A 26 0.77 9.91 3.79
C CYS A 26 0.77 10.02 2.25
N ARG A 27 1.34 11.10 1.65
CA ARG A 27 1.37 11.28 0.19
C ARG A 27 1.92 10.08 -0.58
N PRO A 28 3.08 9.48 -0.22
CA PRO A 28 3.60 8.32 -0.93
C PRO A 28 2.66 7.12 -0.88
N LEU A 29 1.97 6.94 0.26
CA LEU A 29 0.98 5.88 0.44
C LEU A 29 -0.22 6.09 -0.50
N PHE A 30 -0.81 7.30 -0.50
CA PHE A 30 -1.98 7.58 -1.31
C PHE A 30 -1.68 7.48 -2.81
N LEU A 31 -0.51 7.98 -3.24
CA LEU A 31 -0.05 7.81 -4.62
C LEU A 31 0.06 6.33 -5.02
N ALA A 32 0.62 5.49 -4.15
CA ALA A 32 0.76 4.07 -4.42
C ALA A 32 -0.60 3.37 -4.50
N VAL A 33 -1.53 3.70 -3.60
CA VAL A 33 -2.88 3.13 -3.59
C VAL A 33 -3.66 3.55 -4.83
N ILE A 34 -3.68 4.84 -5.15
CA ILE A 34 -4.40 5.37 -6.33
C ILE A 34 -3.88 4.74 -7.62
N ARG A 35 -2.56 4.71 -7.84
CA ARG A 35 -1.94 4.09 -9.03
C ARG A 35 -2.21 2.59 -9.15
N TYR A 36 -2.46 1.92 -8.04
CA TYR A 36 -2.81 0.51 -8.06
C TYR A 36 -4.29 0.30 -8.36
N VAL A 37 -5.17 1.11 -7.78
CA VAL A 37 -6.62 0.97 -7.92
C VAL A 37 -7.10 1.42 -9.29
N PHE A 38 -6.59 2.54 -9.78
CA PHE A 38 -7.01 3.14 -11.05
C PHE A 38 -5.98 2.82 -12.14
N SER A 39 -6.44 2.27 -13.26
CA SER A 39 -5.61 1.95 -14.45
C SER A 39 -5.41 3.13 -15.37
N TYR A 40 -6.05 4.27 -15.09
CA TYR A 40 -5.99 5.52 -15.84
C TYR A 40 -5.53 6.66 -14.94
N GLU A 41 -5.16 7.77 -15.55
CA GLU A 41 -4.72 8.96 -14.83
C GLU A 41 -5.91 9.64 -14.16
N VAL A 42 -5.74 9.98 -12.89
CA VAL A 42 -6.75 10.68 -12.08
C VAL A 42 -6.11 11.89 -11.40
N ASP A 43 -6.91 12.91 -11.09
CA ASP A 43 -6.45 14.03 -10.31
C ASP A 43 -6.18 13.60 -8.86
N TYR A 44 -4.89 13.61 -8.51
CA TYR A 44 -4.44 13.19 -7.18
C TYR A 44 -5.00 14.08 -6.08
N ASP A 45 -4.96 15.39 -6.29
CA ASP A 45 -5.34 16.35 -5.26
C ASP A 45 -6.85 16.33 -5.02
N GLU A 46 -7.65 16.17 -6.07
CA GLU A 46 -9.09 15.95 -5.97
C GLU A 46 -9.40 14.68 -5.17
N PHE A 47 -8.81 13.55 -5.56
CA PHE A 47 -9.08 12.25 -4.93
C PHE A 47 -8.66 12.20 -3.46
N VAL A 48 -7.53 12.83 -3.11
CA VAL A 48 -7.06 12.89 -1.73
C VAL A 48 -7.88 13.86 -0.89
N ASN A 49 -8.35 14.96 -1.45
CA ASN A 49 -9.26 15.88 -0.79
C ASN A 49 -10.62 15.20 -0.50
N GLU A 50 -11.18 14.48 -1.45
CA GLU A 50 -12.41 13.72 -1.22
C GLU A 50 -12.22 12.64 -0.13
N PHE A 51 -11.06 11.95 -0.14
CA PHE A 51 -10.75 10.99 0.90
C PHE A 51 -10.63 11.67 2.29
N TYR A 52 -10.06 12.87 2.34
CA TYR A 52 -10.03 13.65 3.58
C TYR A 52 -11.45 13.98 4.06
N LEU A 53 -12.31 14.47 3.17
CA LEU A 53 -13.71 14.75 3.49
C LEU A 53 -14.45 13.50 3.98
N TYR A 54 -14.22 12.35 3.33
CA TYR A 54 -14.76 11.07 3.76
C TYR A 54 -14.33 10.69 5.19
N LEU A 55 -13.08 10.95 5.58
CA LEU A 55 -12.61 10.70 6.94
C LEU A 55 -13.24 11.64 7.97
N MET A 56 -13.49 12.90 7.57
CA MET A 56 -14.06 13.95 8.41
C MET A 56 -15.58 13.94 8.49
N ASP A 57 -16.22 13.14 7.64
CA ASP A 57 -17.67 13.01 7.61
C ASP A 57 -18.22 12.48 8.93
N ASN A 58 -19.45 12.92 9.28
CA ASN A 58 -20.15 12.53 10.49
C ASN A 58 -19.29 12.70 11.76
N ASP A 59 -18.80 13.92 11.97
CA ASP A 59 -17.93 14.29 13.10
C ASP A 59 -16.68 13.42 13.23
N ALA A 60 -16.03 13.16 12.10
CA ALA A 60 -14.84 12.33 12.00
C ALA A 60 -15.04 10.90 12.58
N TYR A 61 -16.25 10.36 12.42
CA TYR A 61 -16.64 9.04 12.94
C TYR A 61 -15.61 7.95 12.60
N ARG A 62 -15.06 7.97 11.39
CA ARG A 62 -14.09 6.97 10.95
C ARG A 62 -12.77 7.08 11.70
N LEU A 63 -12.25 8.28 11.90
CA LEU A 63 -11.03 8.49 12.68
C LEU A 63 -11.21 8.07 14.15
N ARG A 64 -12.40 8.26 14.72
CA ARG A 64 -12.74 7.82 16.09
C ARG A 64 -12.73 6.29 16.25
N GLN A 65 -12.76 5.53 15.16
CA GLN A 65 -12.64 4.07 15.19
C GLN A 65 -11.20 3.57 15.32
N PHE A 66 -10.21 4.45 15.28
CA PHE A 66 -8.82 4.07 15.53
C PHE A 66 -8.64 3.62 16.98
N GLN A 67 -8.23 2.36 17.17
CA GLN A 67 -8.10 1.72 18.49
C GLN A 67 -6.66 1.56 18.95
N GLY A 68 -5.68 2.10 18.22
CA GLY A 68 -4.26 1.96 18.58
C GLY A 68 -3.68 0.53 18.44
N ARG A 69 -4.40 -0.41 17.81
CA ARG A 69 -3.92 -1.78 17.56
C ARG A 69 -2.84 -1.88 16.49
N SER A 70 -2.64 -0.82 15.75
CA SER A 70 -1.61 -0.65 14.72
C SER A 70 -1.18 0.81 14.70
N THR A 71 -0.12 1.15 13.98
CA THR A 71 0.20 2.57 13.77
C THR A 71 -0.91 3.27 12.98
N ILE A 72 -1.08 4.57 13.21
CA ILE A 72 -2.04 5.38 12.45
C ILE A 72 -1.75 5.33 10.94
N TYR A 73 -0.50 5.21 10.54
CA TYR A 73 -0.11 5.07 9.14
C TYR A 73 -0.61 3.75 8.53
N GLN A 74 -0.50 2.62 9.26
CA GLN A 74 -1.01 1.32 8.81
C GLN A 74 -2.53 1.31 8.76
N TRP A 75 -3.18 1.90 9.76
CA TRP A 75 -4.62 2.04 9.76
C TRP A 75 -5.10 2.90 8.59
N MET A 76 -4.45 4.03 8.33
CA MET A 76 -4.74 4.93 7.21
C MET A 76 -4.59 4.21 5.86
N LYS A 77 -3.57 3.33 5.72
CA LYS A 77 -3.39 2.49 4.53
C LYS A 77 -4.61 1.63 4.25
N VAL A 78 -5.11 0.92 5.25
CA VAL A 78 -6.28 0.03 5.11
C VAL A 78 -7.52 0.84 4.71
N VAL A 79 -7.77 1.95 5.39
CA VAL A 79 -8.94 2.80 5.11
C VAL A 79 -8.85 3.41 3.70
N ALA A 80 -7.68 3.90 3.29
CA ALA A 80 -7.48 4.44 1.94
C ALA A 80 -7.73 3.39 0.85
N ILE A 81 -7.22 2.17 1.03
CA ILE A 81 -7.44 1.06 0.09
C ILE A 81 -8.93 0.79 -0.09
N ARG A 82 -9.67 0.64 1.01
CA ARG A 82 -11.11 0.37 0.99
C ARG A 82 -11.88 1.50 0.33
N TYR A 83 -11.54 2.73 0.68
CA TYR A 83 -12.17 3.92 0.10
C TYR A 83 -11.98 3.98 -1.43
N PHE A 84 -10.73 3.87 -1.90
CA PHE A 84 -10.45 4.02 -3.33
C PHE A 84 -10.97 2.84 -4.16
N ILE A 85 -11.03 1.62 -3.61
CA ILE A 85 -11.70 0.49 -4.26
C ILE A 85 -13.19 0.76 -4.38
N ALA A 86 -13.85 1.19 -3.31
CA ALA A 86 -15.29 1.53 -3.32
C ALA A 86 -15.59 2.67 -4.31
N LYS A 87 -14.75 3.72 -4.32
CA LYS A 87 -14.88 4.84 -5.27
C LYS A 87 -14.77 4.37 -6.72
N ARG A 88 -13.76 3.54 -7.04
CA ARG A 88 -13.63 2.96 -8.39
C ARG A 88 -14.87 2.18 -8.80
N ASN A 89 -15.39 1.34 -7.90
CA ASN A 89 -16.56 0.53 -8.20
C ASN A 89 -17.80 1.42 -8.45
N SER A 90 -18.02 2.46 -7.64
CA SER A 90 -19.13 3.41 -7.86
C SER A 90 -19.01 4.16 -9.20
N MET A 91 -17.81 4.50 -9.65
CA MET A 91 -17.59 5.15 -10.94
C MET A 91 -17.91 4.19 -12.11
N ILE A 92 -17.61 2.88 -11.96
CA ILE A 92 -17.95 1.86 -12.96
C ILE A 92 -19.47 1.61 -13.00
N ASP A 93 -20.11 1.58 -11.82
CA ASP A 93 -21.57 1.39 -11.73
C ASP A 93 -22.37 2.57 -12.31
N ASP A 94 -21.85 3.79 -12.22
CA ASP A 94 -22.45 4.97 -12.87
C ASP A 94 -22.31 4.94 -14.40
N GLU A 95 -21.27 4.31 -14.94
CA GLU A 95 -21.10 4.08 -16.38
C GLU A 95 -21.91 2.88 -16.91
N SER A 96 -22.29 1.94 -16.03
CA SER A 96 -23.00 0.71 -16.38
C SER A 96 -24.29 0.53 -15.57
N LYS A 97 -25.32 1.33 -15.88
CA LYS A 97 -26.67 1.16 -15.31
C LYS A 97 -27.44 -0.06 -15.81
N ASP A 98 -26.75 -1.10 -16.26
CA ASP A 98 -27.37 -2.33 -16.75
C ASP A 98 -26.50 -3.59 -16.50
N ALA A 99 -26.31 -4.04 -15.25
CA ALA A 99 -26.05 -5.47 -14.98
C ALA A 99 -25.99 -5.80 -13.47
N LEU A 100 -26.99 -6.54 -13.07
CA LEU A 100 -27.06 -7.31 -11.81
C LEU A 100 -25.83 -8.21 -11.61
N LEU A 101 -25.20 -8.21 -10.41
CA LEU A 101 -24.72 -9.42 -9.72
C LEU A 101 -23.93 -9.08 -8.43
N ASP A 102 -24.61 -9.18 -7.29
CA ASP A 102 -24.16 -8.59 -6.02
C ASP A 102 -23.46 -9.55 -5.03
N SER A 103 -23.18 -10.81 -5.33
CA SER A 103 -22.65 -11.76 -4.32
C SER A 103 -21.23 -12.28 -4.59
N VAL A 104 -20.75 -12.26 -5.80
CA VAL A 104 -19.39 -12.70 -6.17
C VAL A 104 -18.36 -11.59 -5.92
N ALA A 105 -18.80 -10.33 -6.03
CA ALA A 105 -17.95 -9.16 -5.90
C ALA A 105 -17.30 -8.98 -4.50
N GLN A 106 -17.96 -9.42 -3.42
CA GLN A 106 -17.42 -9.21 -2.07
C GLN A 106 -16.23 -10.13 -1.75
N THR A 107 -16.24 -11.39 -2.19
CA THR A 107 -15.14 -12.33 -1.92
C THR A 107 -13.91 -12.00 -2.78
N GLU A 108 -14.11 -11.58 -4.02
CA GLU A 108 -13.03 -11.09 -4.89
C GLU A 108 -12.45 -9.76 -4.40
N ALA A 109 -13.27 -8.85 -3.88
CA ALA A 109 -12.83 -7.59 -3.29
C ALA A 109 -11.93 -7.80 -2.07
N ILE A 110 -12.27 -8.73 -1.16
CA ILE A 110 -11.45 -9.08 0.02
C ILE A 110 -10.11 -9.72 -0.41
N ASN A 111 -10.12 -10.59 -1.41
CA ASN A 111 -8.90 -11.21 -1.93
C ASN A 111 -8.01 -10.19 -2.65
N ASN A 112 -8.61 -9.25 -3.39
CA ASN A 112 -7.88 -8.17 -4.05
C ASN A 112 -7.30 -7.17 -3.03
N GLU A 113 -8.02 -6.86 -1.96
CA GLU A 113 -7.52 -6.03 -0.85
C GLU A 113 -6.28 -6.67 -0.22
N LYS A 114 -6.32 -7.97 0.12
CA LYS A 114 -5.18 -8.69 0.71
C LYS A 114 -3.97 -8.73 -0.22
N LYS A 115 -4.18 -9.02 -1.52
CA LYS A 115 -3.12 -9.02 -2.53
C LYS A 115 -2.48 -7.64 -2.69
N MET A 116 -3.30 -6.61 -2.68
CA MET A 116 -2.85 -5.23 -2.77
C MET A 116 -2.05 -4.80 -1.54
N MET A 117 -2.51 -5.14 -0.34
CA MET A 117 -1.78 -4.87 0.89
C MET A 117 -0.41 -5.54 0.88
N ALA A 118 -0.35 -6.82 0.52
CA ALA A 118 0.91 -7.55 0.39
C ALA A 118 1.86 -6.93 -0.65
N LYS A 119 1.32 -6.46 -1.78
CA LYS A 119 2.13 -5.79 -2.82
C LYS A 119 2.69 -4.46 -2.33
N LEU A 120 1.90 -3.64 -1.65
CA LEU A 120 2.35 -2.36 -1.08
C LEU A 120 3.41 -2.57 0.00
N ASP A 121 3.25 -3.59 0.84
CA ASP A 121 4.24 -3.92 1.86
C ASP A 121 5.55 -4.40 1.23
N MET A 122 5.47 -5.22 0.17
CA MET A 122 6.65 -5.65 -0.58
C MET A 122 7.39 -4.49 -1.24
N GLU A 123 6.67 -3.56 -1.89
CA GLU A 123 7.28 -2.37 -2.49
C GLU A 123 7.96 -1.47 -1.43
N ARG A 124 7.38 -1.34 -0.25
CA ARG A 124 7.99 -0.64 0.87
C ARG A 124 9.29 -1.31 1.34
N LEU A 125 9.27 -2.63 1.48
CA LEU A 125 10.48 -3.40 1.83
C LEU A 125 11.56 -3.25 0.76
N PHE A 126 11.20 -3.31 -0.52
CA PHE A 126 12.13 -3.08 -1.62
C PHE A 126 12.73 -1.67 -1.62
N ALA A 127 11.97 -0.65 -1.24
CA ALA A 127 12.47 0.72 -1.11
C ALA A 127 13.56 0.85 -0.03
N LEU A 128 13.47 0.02 1.02
CA LEU A 128 14.48 -0.04 2.11
C LEU A 128 15.71 -0.88 1.76
N MET A 129 15.65 -1.71 0.71
CA MET A 129 16.79 -2.50 0.27
C MET A 129 17.82 -1.63 -0.47
N LEU A 130 19.03 -1.53 0.08
CA LEU A 130 20.11 -0.75 -0.53
C LEU A 130 20.62 -1.40 -1.83
N ASN A 131 20.64 -2.72 -1.91
CA ASN A 131 21.17 -3.45 -3.07
C ASN A 131 20.08 -3.63 -4.14
N ARG A 132 20.10 -2.79 -5.16
CA ARG A 132 19.15 -2.82 -6.29
C ARG A 132 19.19 -4.12 -7.09
N ARG A 133 20.34 -4.79 -7.15
CA ARG A 133 20.48 -6.10 -7.80
C ARG A 133 19.69 -7.18 -7.06
N TYR A 134 19.61 -7.11 -5.73
CA TYR A 134 18.77 -8.01 -4.91
C TYR A 134 17.29 -7.79 -5.18
N VAL A 135 16.85 -6.55 -5.22
CA VAL A 135 15.45 -6.20 -5.56
C VAL A 135 15.10 -6.74 -6.95
N TYR A 136 15.98 -6.54 -7.93
CA TYR A 136 15.78 -7.05 -9.28
C TYR A 136 15.62 -8.57 -9.32
N VAL A 137 16.52 -9.31 -8.66
CA VAL A 137 16.48 -10.78 -8.61
C VAL A 137 15.20 -11.29 -7.96
N ILE A 138 14.76 -10.68 -6.84
CA ILE A 138 13.51 -11.07 -6.19
C ILE A 138 12.31 -10.79 -7.09
N ARG A 139 12.24 -9.61 -7.71
CA ARG A 139 11.15 -9.26 -8.64
C ARG A 139 11.06 -10.26 -9.79
N ARG A 140 12.18 -10.54 -10.46
CA ARG A 140 12.20 -11.41 -11.63
C ARG A 140 11.94 -12.87 -11.30
N LEU A 141 12.64 -13.45 -10.31
CA LEU A 141 12.57 -14.87 -9.99
C LEU A 141 11.44 -15.28 -9.05
N VAL A 142 10.94 -14.35 -8.21
CA VAL A 142 9.94 -14.69 -7.19
C VAL A 142 8.57 -14.13 -7.52
N LEU A 143 8.50 -12.85 -7.94
CA LEU A 143 7.20 -12.21 -8.21
C LEU A 143 6.73 -12.40 -9.65
N GLN A 144 7.67 -12.48 -10.62
CA GLN A 144 7.36 -12.63 -12.05
C GLN A 144 7.61 -14.05 -12.56
N GLU A 145 8.15 -14.94 -11.72
CA GLU A 145 8.44 -16.34 -12.05
C GLU A 145 9.25 -16.52 -13.36
N ALA A 146 10.12 -15.53 -13.64
CA ALA A 146 10.93 -15.52 -14.85
C ALA A 146 11.91 -16.69 -14.89
N GLU A 147 12.19 -17.20 -16.09
CA GLU A 147 13.12 -18.32 -16.27
C GLU A 147 14.53 -17.95 -15.78
N PRO A 148 15.16 -18.78 -14.89
CA PRO A 148 16.47 -18.47 -14.31
C PRO A 148 17.57 -18.24 -15.33
N LYS A 149 17.54 -18.94 -16.48
CA LYS A 149 18.50 -18.76 -17.56
C LYS A 149 18.45 -17.36 -18.17
N VAL A 150 17.24 -16.83 -18.38
CA VAL A 150 17.00 -15.48 -18.90
C VAL A 150 17.55 -14.45 -17.92
N VAL A 151 17.19 -14.57 -16.64
CA VAL A 151 17.64 -13.63 -15.59
C VAL A 151 19.16 -13.68 -15.40
N ALA A 152 19.78 -14.86 -15.52
CA ALA A 152 21.23 -15.01 -15.45
C ALA A 152 21.92 -14.29 -16.61
N GLN A 153 21.38 -14.38 -17.83
CA GLN A 153 21.87 -13.63 -19.00
C GLN A 153 21.72 -12.11 -18.82
N GLU A 154 20.56 -11.64 -18.37
CA GLU A 154 20.29 -10.22 -18.08
C GLU A 154 21.32 -9.64 -17.08
N LEU A 155 21.69 -10.43 -16.07
CA LEU A 155 22.65 -10.04 -15.02
C LEU A 155 24.12 -10.39 -15.37
N LYS A 156 24.37 -10.95 -16.56
CA LYS A 156 25.70 -11.40 -17.03
C LYS A 156 26.39 -12.30 -15.99
N THR A 157 25.66 -13.32 -15.49
CA THR A 157 26.13 -14.23 -14.45
C THR A 157 25.76 -15.68 -14.76
N SER A 158 26.31 -16.64 -14.03
CA SER A 158 25.88 -18.05 -14.14
C SER A 158 24.56 -18.27 -13.38
N VAL A 159 23.81 -19.29 -13.79
CA VAL A 159 22.57 -19.69 -13.09
C VAL A 159 22.86 -20.07 -11.63
N GLU A 160 23.98 -20.76 -11.37
CA GLU A 160 24.41 -21.11 -10.01
C GLU A 160 24.64 -19.86 -9.16
N ASN A 161 25.38 -18.89 -9.68
CA ASN A 161 25.61 -17.63 -8.96
C ASN A 161 24.32 -16.82 -8.80
N LEU A 162 23.39 -16.89 -9.76
CA LEU A 162 22.07 -16.28 -9.64
C LEU A 162 21.29 -16.82 -8.42
N TYR A 163 21.33 -18.14 -8.19
CA TYR A 163 20.69 -18.74 -7.01
C TYR A 163 21.38 -18.31 -5.70
N ASN A 164 22.70 -18.15 -5.71
CA ASN A 164 23.43 -17.60 -4.57
C ASN A 164 23.01 -16.14 -4.27
N ILE A 165 22.84 -15.33 -5.34
CA ILE A 165 22.31 -13.95 -5.21
C ILE A 165 20.89 -13.98 -4.68
N LYS A 166 20.00 -14.86 -5.19
CA LYS A 166 18.63 -15.02 -4.71
C LYS A 166 18.59 -15.35 -3.22
N LYS A 167 19.41 -16.30 -2.76
CA LYS A 167 19.49 -16.67 -1.33
C LYS A 167 19.88 -15.48 -0.46
N ARG A 168 20.91 -14.72 -0.84
CA ARG A 168 21.35 -13.52 -0.11
C ARG A 168 20.31 -12.41 -0.17
N ALA A 169 19.61 -12.24 -1.29
CA ALA A 169 18.58 -11.24 -1.46
C ALA A 169 17.37 -11.52 -0.56
N LEU A 170 16.93 -12.79 -0.47
CA LEU A 170 15.85 -13.19 0.43
C LEU A 170 16.24 -13.02 1.91
N ALA A 171 17.46 -13.37 2.30
CA ALA A 171 17.95 -13.14 3.65
C ALA A 171 17.93 -11.63 4.00
N ALA A 172 18.43 -10.77 3.12
CA ALA A 172 18.41 -9.33 3.33
C ALA A 172 16.99 -8.76 3.42
N LEU A 173 16.05 -9.28 2.62
CA LEU A 173 14.65 -8.89 2.69
C LEU A 173 14.01 -9.29 4.02
N THR A 174 14.30 -10.51 4.50
CA THR A 174 13.83 -11.03 5.80
C THR A 174 14.35 -10.16 6.95
N ASP A 175 15.64 -9.81 6.94
CA ASP A 175 16.24 -8.95 7.99
C ASP A 175 15.58 -7.57 8.04
N ILE A 176 15.26 -6.99 6.87
CA ILE A 176 14.57 -5.72 6.79
C ILE A 176 13.12 -5.85 7.32
N ALA A 177 12.43 -6.92 6.94
CA ALA A 177 11.06 -7.18 7.40
C ALA A 177 10.98 -7.35 8.93
N LEU A 178 11.90 -8.11 9.52
CA LEU A 178 11.99 -8.31 10.97
C LEU A 178 12.26 -6.99 11.71
N LYS A 179 13.24 -6.20 11.25
CA LYS A 179 13.53 -4.87 11.82
C LYS A 179 12.35 -3.90 11.72
N GLN A 180 11.54 -4.00 10.66
CA GLN A 180 10.33 -3.20 10.56
C GLN A 180 9.25 -3.70 11.54
N ALA A 181 9.08 -5.01 11.72
CA ALA A 181 8.13 -5.58 12.69
C ALA A 181 8.48 -5.14 14.13
N GLU A 182 9.73 -5.30 14.56
CA GLU A 182 10.21 -4.88 15.89
C GLU A 182 10.00 -3.37 16.17
N LYS A 183 10.04 -2.54 15.13
CA LYS A 183 9.80 -1.09 15.27
C LYS A 183 8.34 -0.75 15.54
N TYR A 184 7.42 -1.67 15.23
CA TYR A 184 5.98 -1.48 15.44
C TYR A 184 5.47 -2.14 16.74
N GLU A 185 6.28 -2.95 17.41
CA GLU A 185 5.95 -3.57 18.71
C GLU A 185 6.38 -2.70 19.92
N LYS A 186 7.10 -1.59 19.69
CA LYS A 186 7.52 -0.62 20.71
C LYS A 186 6.70 0.66 20.62
#